data_460a0a7b6b8ed6a9efc9e58fd8cc39c6
#
_entry.id   460a0a7b6b8ed6a9efc9e58fd8cc39c6
#
_cell.length_a   1.000
_cell.length_b   1.000
_cell.length_c   1.000
_cell.angle_alpha   90.00
_cell.angle_beta   90.00
_cell.angle_gamma   90.00
#
_symmetry.space_group_name_H-M   'P 1'
#
loop_
_entity.id
_entity.type
_entity.pdbx_description
1 polymer ?
#
loop_
_entity_poly.entity_id
_entity_poly.type
_entity_poly.pdbx_seq_one_letter_code
_entity_poly.pdbx_strand_id
1 'polypeptide(L)'
;DGDTLRFHYYSSDGRLLGAKVKTKDKKFSYVGETDGTFFGQHLFPNSGGRVVITEGELDAASCLQAMPGWTMVSLPSGAASAKKSIQKNLEWLQGYDEVCLFFDNDAPGQIAAKEAASVLPPGKVTIANLSHDYKDASDALAVFDTKAITDAIYQAKPFRPDGIIDAKTLLDLVTTPNPPCIH
;
A
#
# COMPACT_ATOMS: atom_id res chain seq x y z
N ASP A 1 -14.82 10.88 -24.70
CA ASP A 1 -13.91 10.07 -25.51
C ASP A 1 -13.67 8.75 -24.79
N GLY A 2 -14.14 7.63 -25.35
CA GLY A 2 -14.14 6.31 -24.69
C GLY A 2 -12.76 5.66 -24.47
N ASP A 3 -11.67 6.36 -24.70
CA ASP A 3 -10.32 5.83 -24.68
C ASP A 3 -9.45 6.33 -23.51
N THR A 4 -10.03 7.05 -22.55
CA THR A 4 -9.29 7.57 -21.40
C THR A 4 -10.01 7.33 -20.08
N LEU A 5 -9.25 6.98 -19.04
CA LEU A 5 -9.69 6.96 -17.65
C LEU A 5 -9.20 8.23 -16.96
N ARG A 6 -10.06 8.85 -16.15
CA ARG A 6 -9.70 10.01 -15.33
C ARG A 6 -9.90 9.69 -13.87
N PHE A 7 -8.84 9.83 -13.09
CA PHE A 7 -8.84 9.67 -11.65
C PHE A 7 -8.76 11.07 -11.02
N HIS A 8 -9.84 11.50 -10.38
CA HIS A 8 -9.92 12.80 -9.75
C HIS A 8 -9.33 12.77 -8.35
N TYR A 9 -8.51 13.77 -8.04
CA TYR A 9 -7.89 13.98 -6.74
C TYR A 9 -8.55 15.15 -6.02
N TYR A 10 -8.82 14.98 -4.76
CA TYR A 10 -9.50 15.95 -3.93
C TYR A 10 -8.69 16.25 -2.68
N SER A 11 -8.76 17.47 -2.18
CA SER A 11 -8.27 17.85 -0.86
C SER A 11 -9.12 17.23 0.24
N SER A 12 -8.65 17.28 1.48
CA SER A 12 -9.37 16.75 2.64
C SER A 12 -10.74 17.40 2.88
N ASP A 13 -10.93 18.64 2.41
CA ASP A 13 -12.20 19.38 2.44
C ASP A 13 -13.11 19.11 1.21
N GLY A 14 -12.72 18.17 0.34
CA GLY A 14 -13.51 17.75 -0.82
C GLY A 14 -13.40 18.65 -2.05
N ARG A 15 -12.46 19.59 -2.09
CA ARG A 15 -12.22 20.45 -3.27
C ARG A 15 -11.41 19.68 -4.32
N LEU A 16 -11.86 19.73 -5.58
CA LEU A 16 -11.12 19.12 -6.69
C LEU A 16 -9.76 19.82 -6.87
N LEU A 17 -8.68 19.06 -6.78
CA LEU A 17 -7.29 19.51 -6.99
C LEU A 17 -6.84 19.31 -8.43
N GLY A 18 -7.16 18.16 -9.00
CA GLY A 18 -6.73 17.78 -10.33
C GLY A 18 -7.17 16.39 -10.73
N ALA A 19 -6.63 15.91 -11.83
CA ALA A 19 -6.88 14.56 -12.30
C ALA A 19 -5.63 13.95 -12.93
N LYS A 20 -5.44 12.66 -12.67
CA LYS A 20 -4.54 11.79 -13.44
C LYS A 20 -5.33 11.16 -14.57
N VAL A 21 -4.83 11.29 -15.79
CA VAL A 21 -5.48 10.75 -17.00
C VAL A 21 -4.64 9.60 -17.51
N LYS A 22 -5.25 8.43 -17.67
CA LYS A 22 -4.66 7.22 -18.25
C LYS A 22 -5.28 6.96 -19.60
N THR A 23 -4.47 6.92 -20.66
CA THR A 23 -4.92 6.54 -22.00
C THR A 23 -4.90 5.02 -22.16
N LYS A 24 -5.55 4.53 -23.20
CA LYS A 24 -5.56 3.11 -23.57
C LYS A 24 -4.15 2.55 -23.80
N ASP A 25 -3.24 3.37 -24.33
CA ASP A 25 -1.82 3.01 -24.53
C ASP A 25 -1.00 3.05 -23.21
N LYS A 26 -1.66 3.12 -22.06
CA LYS A 26 -1.04 3.20 -20.73
C LYS A 26 -0.14 4.43 -20.53
N LYS A 27 -0.34 5.51 -21.29
CA LYS A 27 0.31 6.80 -21.04
C LYS A 27 -0.44 7.58 -19.98
N PHE A 28 0.31 8.27 -19.14
CA PHE A 28 -0.24 9.08 -18.06
C PHE A 28 0.03 10.55 -18.31
N SER A 29 -0.97 11.39 -18.01
CA SER A 29 -0.84 12.84 -17.94
C SER A 29 -1.59 13.35 -16.72
N TYR A 30 -1.27 14.59 -16.30
CA TYR A 30 -1.87 15.22 -15.15
C TYR A 30 -2.52 16.53 -15.56
N VAL A 31 -3.69 16.82 -15.01
CA VAL A 31 -4.40 18.09 -15.17
C VAL A 31 -4.60 18.67 -13.78
N GLY A 32 -4.12 19.88 -13.53
CA GLY A 32 -4.07 20.44 -12.17
C GLY A 32 -2.97 19.79 -11.30
N GLU A 33 -3.13 19.88 -10.00
CA GLU A 33 -2.20 19.35 -9.01
C GLU A 33 -2.89 18.26 -8.19
N THR A 34 -2.16 17.23 -7.82
CA THR A 34 -2.67 16.20 -6.89
C THR A 34 -2.29 16.52 -5.45
N ASP A 35 -1.45 17.53 -5.25
CA ASP A 35 -0.86 17.94 -3.96
C ASP A 35 -0.24 16.78 -3.15
N GLY A 36 0.05 15.66 -3.81
CA GLY A 36 0.58 14.44 -3.18
C GLY A 36 -0.40 13.72 -2.26
N THR A 37 -1.67 14.09 -2.30
CA THR A 37 -2.77 13.43 -1.60
C THR A 37 -2.99 12.03 -2.18
N PHE A 38 -3.32 11.06 -1.35
CA PHE A 38 -3.70 9.74 -1.87
C PHE A 38 -5.01 9.81 -2.67
N PHE A 39 -5.09 9.02 -3.73
CA PHE A 39 -6.35 8.84 -4.44
C PHE A 39 -7.41 8.24 -3.51
N GLY A 40 -8.58 8.84 -3.46
CA GLY A 40 -9.68 8.40 -2.62
C GLY A 40 -9.60 8.84 -1.14
N GLN A 41 -8.52 9.49 -0.68
CA GLN A 41 -8.32 9.88 0.72
C GLN A 41 -9.48 10.67 1.31
N HIS A 42 -10.07 11.60 0.54
CA HIS A 42 -11.19 12.44 0.97
C HIS A 42 -12.50 11.69 1.23
N LEU A 43 -12.60 10.43 0.82
CA LEU A 43 -13.78 9.58 1.02
C LEU A 43 -13.79 8.90 2.40
N PHE A 44 -12.68 8.97 3.13
CA PHE A 44 -12.48 8.21 4.36
C PHE A 44 -12.19 9.14 5.55
N PRO A 45 -12.50 8.69 6.78
CA PRO A 45 -12.20 9.46 7.98
C PRO A 45 -10.69 9.59 8.20
N ASN A 46 -10.30 10.55 9.04
CA ASN A 46 -8.90 10.77 9.40
C ASN A 46 -8.36 9.80 10.46
N SER A 47 -9.13 8.77 10.80
CA SER A 47 -8.75 7.76 11.79
C SER A 47 -9.52 6.45 11.57
N GLY A 48 -8.94 5.34 12.01
CA GLY A 48 -9.57 4.03 11.90
C GLY A 48 -8.62 2.89 12.29
N GLY A 49 -9.11 1.66 12.22
CA GLY A 49 -8.29 0.48 12.53
C GLY A 49 -7.19 0.26 11.51
N ARG A 50 -7.55 0.10 10.23
CA ARG A 50 -6.58 -0.18 9.17
C ARG A 50 -6.85 0.65 7.93
N VAL A 51 -5.81 1.19 7.31
CA VAL A 51 -5.83 1.74 5.96
C VAL A 51 -4.99 0.87 5.03
N VAL A 52 -5.49 0.58 3.84
CA VAL A 52 -4.76 -0.13 2.79
C VAL A 52 -4.35 0.88 1.73
N ILE A 53 -3.07 0.89 1.38
CA ILE A 53 -2.49 1.77 0.36
C ILE A 53 -1.99 0.90 -0.78
N THR A 54 -2.58 1.07 -1.96
CA THR A 54 -2.16 0.38 -3.19
C THR A 54 -1.23 1.26 -4.03
N GLU A 55 -0.58 0.67 -5.02
CA GLU A 55 0.27 1.41 -5.94
C GLU A 55 -0.55 2.24 -6.94
N GLY A 56 -1.60 1.66 -7.51
CA GLY A 56 -2.44 2.24 -8.55
C GLY A 56 -3.88 2.49 -8.10
N GLU A 57 -4.55 3.41 -8.81
CA GLU A 57 -5.93 3.81 -8.51
C GLU A 57 -6.94 2.69 -8.79
N LEU A 58 -6.68 1.88 -9.83
CA LEU A 58 -7.53 0.72 -10.15
C LEU A 58 -7.40 -0.35 -9.08
N ASP A 59 -6.22 -0.52 -8.49
CA ASP A 59 -6.00 -1.48 -7.42
C ASP A 59 -6.74 -1.08 -6.15
N ALA A 60 -6.75 0.22 -5.80
CA ALA A 60 -7.55 0.72 -4.69
C ALA A 60 -9.05 0.47 -4.91
N ALA A 61 -9.54 0.72 -6.14
CA ALA A 61 -10.93 0.44 -6.49
C ALA A 61 -11.24 -1.07 -6.44
N SER A 62 -10.32 -1.92 -6.90
CA SER A 62 -10.44 -3.37 -6.85
C SER A 62 -10.48 -3.90 -5.41
N CYS A 63 -9.61 -3.39 -4.56
CA CYS A 63 -9.62 -3.70 -3.13
C CYS A 63 -10.92 -3.26 -2.46
N LEU A 64 -11.40 -2.06 -2.75
CA LEU A 64 -12.67 -1.56 -2.21
C LEU A 64 -13.86 -2.39 -2.67
N GLN A 65 -13.85 -2.88 -3.92
CA GLN A 65 -14.89 -3.79 -4.42
C GLN A 65 -14.83 -5.15 -3.73
N ALA A 66 -13.63 -5.68 -3.46
CA ALA A 66 -13.46 -6.94 -2.75
C ALA A 66 -13.82 -6.85 -1.25
N MET A 67 -13.59 -5.68 -0.63
CA MET A 67 -13.77 -5.43 0.80
C MET A 67 -14.51 -4.11 1.04
N PRO A 68 -15.84 -4.06 0.79
CA PRO A 68 -16.62 -2.84 0.99
C PRO A 68 -16.58 -2.37 2.45
N GLY A 69 -16.47 -1.06 2.63
CA GLY A 69 -16.43 -0.44 3.96
C GLY A 69 -15.03 -0.32 4.58
N TRP A 70 -14.00 -0.82 3.91
CA TRP A 70 -12.62 -0.63 4.32
C TRP A 70 -12.03 0.66 3.75
N THR A 71 -11.03 1.22 4.44
CA THR A 71 -10.28 2.38 3.94
C THR A 71 -9.25 1.94 2.91
N MET A 72 -9.51 2.25 1.64
CA MET A 72 -8.68 1.87 0.49
C MET A 72 -8.29 3.12 -0.28
N VAL A 73 -7.00 3.38 -0.37
CA VAL A 73 -6.43 4.54 -1.09
C VAL A 73 -5.28 4.09 -1.98
N SER A 74 -4.85 4.93 -2.92
CA SER A 74 -3.65 4.63 -3.69
C SER A 74 -2.65 5.79 -3.73
N LEU A 75 -1.40 5.45 -4.09
CA LEU A 75 -0.36 6.43 -4.36
C LEU A 75 -0.75 7.30 -5.57
N PRO A 76 -0.44 8.61 -5.54
CA PRO A 76 -0.74 9.50 -6.68
C PRO A 76 0.16 9.26 -7.89
N SER A 77 1.39 8.78 -7.69
CA SER A 77 2.41 8.71 -8.74
C SER A 77 3.19 7.38 -8.74
N GLY A 78 2.57 6.28 -8.27
CA GLY A 78 3.13 4.94 -8.29
C GLY A 78 4.32 4.71 -7.35
N ALA A 79 4.95 3.53 -7.48
CA ALA A 79 5.98 3.03 -6.57
C ALA A 79 7.17 4.00 -6.37
N ALA A 80 7.70 4.59 -7.43
CA ALA A 80 8.88 5.47 -7.35
C ALA A 80 8.69 6.69 -6.43
N SER A 81 7.46 7.10 -6.18
CA SER A 81 7.11 8.22 -5.28
C SER A 81 6.58 7.77 -3.92
N ALA A 82 6.49 6.47 -3.66
CA ALA A 82 5.81 5.92 -2.50
C ALA A 82 6.30 6.52 -1.18
N LYS A 83 7.61 6.48 -0.94
CA LYS A 83 8.22 7.04 0.28
C LYS A 83 7.85 8.50 0.50
N LYS A 84 7.95 9.34 -0.54
CA LYS A 84 7.60 10.76 -0.47
C LYS A 84 6.12 10.99 -0.22
N SER A 85 5.25 10.18 -0.86
CA SER A 85 3.80 10.26 -0.68
C SER A 85 3.40 9.86 0.74
N ILE A 86 3.99 8.81 1.31
CA ILE A 86 3.79 8.41 2.70
C ILE A 86 4.24 9.52 3.65
N GLN A 87 5.44 10.09 3.46
CA GLN A 87 5.96 11.18 4.29
C GLN A 87 5.04 12.40 4.30
N LYS A 88 4.48 12.76 3.15
CA LYS A 88 3.58 13.91 3.04
C LYS A 88 2.24 13.70 3.76
N ASN A 89 1.80 12.46 3.90
CA ASN A 89 0.53 12.09 4.52
C ASN A 89 0.68 11.47 5.92
N LEU A 90 1.84 11.64 6.57
CA LEU A 90 2.10 11.03 7.88
C LEU A 90 1.05 11.40 8.93
N GLU A 91 0.61 12.66 8.98
CA GLU A 91 -0.39 13.12 9.94
C GLU A 91 -1.71 12.35 9.76
N TRP A 92 -2.18 12.20 8.53
CA TRP A 92 -3.39 11.41 8.24
C TRP A 92 -3.21 9.93 8.59
N LEU A 93 -2.05 9.35 8.25
CA LEU A 93 -1.73 7.95 8.54
C LEU A 93 -1.56 7.67 10.03
N GLN A 94 -1.19 8.66 10.83
CA GLN A 94 -1.11 8.52 12.30
C GLN A 94 -2.47 8.21 12.94
N GLY A 95 -3.56 8.65 12.33
CA GLY A 95 -4.91 8.38 12.81
C GLY A 95 -5.36 6.92 12.69
N TYR A 96 -4.65 6.08 11.94
CA TYR A 96 -4.97 4.67 11.80
C TYR A 96 -4.10 3.81 12.72
N ASP A 97 -4.64 2.70 13.21
CA ASP A 97 -3.88 1.75 14.05
C ASP A 97 -2.85 1.00 13.21
N GLU A 98 -3.18 0.69 11.96
CA GLU A 98 -2.34 -0.07 11.05
C GLU A 98 -2.38 0.51 9.63
N VAL A 99 -1.21 0.54 8.99
CA VAL A 99 -1.03 0.90 7.57
C VAL A 99 -0.59 -0.35 6.81
N CYS A 100 -1.46 -0.86 5.94
CA CYS A 100 -1.16 -2.00 5.09
C CYS A 100 -0.71 -1.50 3.70
N LEU A 101 0.51 -1.78 3.32
CA LEU A 101 1.03 -1.49 1.98
C LEU A 101 0.77 -2.68 1.08
N PHE A 102 0.00 -2.46 0.01
CA PHE A 102 -0.39 -3.48 -0.94
C PHE A 102 -0.01 -3.05 -2.36
N PHE A 103 1.28 -3.15 -2.68
CA PHE A 103 1.84 -2.72 -3.96
C PHE A 103 1.95 -3.90 -4.93
N ASP A 104 2.32 -3.60 -6.18
CA ASP A 104 2.48 -4.60 -7.22
C ASP A 104 3.41 -5.74 -6.77
N ASN A 105 3.09 -6.95 -7.18
CA ASN A 105 3.84 -8.16 -6.82
C ASN A 105 5.08 -8.36 -7.71
N ASP A 106 5.71 -7.25 -8.09
CA ASP A 106 6.97 -7.24 -8.86
C ASP A 106 8.12 -6.67 -8.01
N ALA A 107 9.35 -6.81 -8.48
CA ALA A 107 10.51 -6.38 -7.72
C ALA A 107 10.51 -4.87 -7.40
N PRO A 108 10.19 -3.96 -8.33
CA PRO A 108 10.05 -2.53 -8.02
C PRO A 108 9.00 -2.23 -6.95
N GLY A 109 7.80 -2.82 -7.03
CA GLY A 109 6.72 -2.64 -6.06
C GLY A 109 7.12 -3.11 -4.67
N GLN A 110 7.78 -4.27 -4.57
CA GLN A 110 8.24 -4.82 -3.29
C GLN A 110 9.37 -3.99 -2.64
N ILE A 111 10.27 -3.44 -3.44
CA ILE A 111 11.31 -2.52 -2.94
C ILE A 111 10.65 -1.22 -2.44
N ALA A 112 9.76 -0.64 -3.23
CA ALA A 112 9.06 0.58 -2.87
C ALA A 112 8.20 0.42 -1.59
N ALA A 113 7.55 -0.74 -1.40
CA ALA A 113 6.81 -1.05 -0.19
C ALA A 113 7.71 -1.03 1.06
N LYS A 114 8.89 -1.64 0.99
CA LYS A 114 9.86 -1.63 2.10
C LYS A 114 10.41 -0.23 2.38
N GLU A 115 10.74 0.53 1.34
CA GLU A 115 11.21 1.92 1.48
C GLU A 115 10.13 2.83 2.07
N ALA A 116 8.88 2.68 1.63
CA ALA A 116 7.74 3.41 2.18
C ALA A 116 7.46 3.02 3.63
N ALA A 117 7.53 1.73 3.97
CA ALA A 117 7.36 1.23 5.32
C ALA A 117 8.40 1.81 6.30
N SER A 118 9.64 2.04 5.84
CA SER A 118 10.73 2.53 6.69
C SER A 118 10.53 3.93 7.27
N VAL A 119 9.58 4.71 6.74
CA VAL A 119 9.29 6.07 7.25
C VAL A 119 8.12 6.12 8.24
N LEU A 120 7.48 4.99 8.47
CA LEU A 120 6.40 4.85 9.44
C LEU A 120 6.92 4.22 10.74
N PRO A 121 6.24 4.44 11.87
CA PRO A 121 6.65 3.84 13.14
C PRO A 121 6.73 2.32 13.07
N PRO A 122 7.75 1.69 13.68
CA PRO A 122 7.84 0.23 13.79
C PRO A 122 6.57 -0.37 14.43
N GLY A 123 6.10 -1.48 13.89
CA GLY A 123 4.90 -2.16 14.36
C GLY A 123 3.58 -1.60 13.82
N LYS A 124 3.60 -0.45 13.14
CA LYS A 124 2.41 0.15 12.53
C LYS A 124 2.16 -0.32 11.10
N VAL A 125 3.15 -0.93 10.45
CA VAL A 125 3.10 -1.25 9.03
C VAL A 125 3.06 -2.74 8.79
N THR A 126 2.17 -3.14 7.91
CA THR A 126 2.15 -4.46 7.31
C THR A 126 2.33 -4.37 5.79
N ILE A 127 2.88 -5.42 5.18
CA ILE A 127 3.00 -5.55 3.73
C ILE A 127 2.17 -6.74 3.28
N ALA A 128 1.20 -6.48 2.43
CA ALA A 128 0.38 -7.49 1.78
C ALA A 128 1.00 -7.89 0.44
N ASN A 129 0.96 -9.18 0.15
CA ASN A 129 1.43 -9.74 -1.12
C ASN A 129 0.36 -10.67 -1.68
N LEU A 130 0.06 -10.53 -2.96
CA LEU A 130 -0.75 -11.50 -3.69
C LEU A 130 0.00 -12.83 -3.87
N SER A 131 -0.73 -13.89 -4.21
CA SER A 131 -0.13 -15.09 -4.77
C SER A 131 0.64 -14.77 -6.06
N HIS A 132 1.58 -15.63 -6.45
CA HIS A 132 2.38 -15.42 -7.66
C HIS A 132 1.57 -15.42 -8.98
N ASP A 133 0.28 -15.74 -8.91
CA ASP A 133 -0.60 -15.81 -10.08
C ASP A 133 -1.04 -14.42 -10.56
N TYR A 134 -0.95 -13.41 -9.72
CA TYR A 134 -1.41 -12.05 -10.01
C TYR A 134 -0.31 -11.02 -9.80
N LYS A 135 -0.23 -10.05 -10.71
CA LYS A 135 0.68 -8.94 -10.58
C LYS A 135 0.17 -7.91 -9.55
N ASP A 136 -1.10 -7.57 -9.64
CA ASP A 136 -1.76 -6.53 -8.84
C ASP A 136 -3.21 -6.91 -8.49
N ALA A 137 -3.86 -6.09 -7.67
CA ALA A 137 -5.24 -6.35 -7.24
C ALA A 137 -6.24 -6.25 -8.40
N SER A 138 -5.96 -5.45 -9.43
CA SER A 138 -6.80 -5.32 -10.61
C SER A 138 -6.79 -6.62 -11.44
N ASP A 139 -5.63 -7.28 -11.55
CA ASP A 139 -5.50 -8.56 -12.24
C ASP A 139 -6.33 -9.66 -11.54
N ALA A 140 -6.27 -9.73 -10.22
CA ALA A 140 -7.07 -10.69 -9.45
C ALA A 140 -8.58 -10.42 -9.60
N LEU A 141 -8.99 -9.15 -9.54
CA LEU A 141 -10.40 -8.79 -9.71
C LEU A 141 -10.90 -9.06 -11.14
N ALA A 142 -10.06 -8.91 -12.17
CA ALA A 142 -10.42 -9.16 -13.56
C ALA A 142 -10.91 -10.61 -13.81
N VAL A 143 -10.46 -11.56 -12.98
CA VAL A 143 -10.91 -12.96 -12.99
C VAL A 143 -11.86 -13.28 -11.83
N PHE A 144 -12.40 -12.24 -11.17
CA PHE A 144 -13.33 -12.36 -10.05
C PHE A 144 -12.76 -13.05 -8.79
N ASP A 145 -11.44 -13.13 -8.64
CA ASP A 145 -10.81 -13.70 -7.44
C ASP A 145 -10.67 -12.65 -6.33
N THR A 146 -11.82 -12.24 -5.77
CA THR A 146 -11.85 -11.33 -4.62
C THR A 146 -11.24 -11.96 -3.37
N LYS A 147 -11.22 -13.31 -3.31
CA LYS A 147 -10.63 -14.04 -2.19
C LYS A 147 -9.12 -13.84 -2.14
N ALA A 148 -8.42 -13.83 -3.29
CA ALA A 148 -6.99 -13.57 -3.33
C ALA A 148 -6.63 -12.19 -2.73
N ILE A 149 -7.42 -11.14 -3.06
CA ILE A 149 -7.24 -9.80 -2.50
C ILE A 149 -7.47 -9.80 -0.99
N THR A 150 -8.58 -10.39 -0.56
CA THR A 150 -8.97 -10.46 0.86
C THR A 150 -7.92 -11.20 1.69
N ASP A 151 -7.51 -12.39 1.22
CA ASP A 151 -6.50 -13.21 1.88
C ASP A 151 -5.15 -12.47 1.98
N ALA A 152 -4.72 -11.78 0.91
CA ALA A 152 -3.48 -11.01 0.91
C ALA A 152 -3.48 -9.91 1.99
N ILE A 153 -4.60 -9.18 2.14
CA ILE A 153 -4.73 -8.11 3.12
C ILE A 153 -4.81 -8.66 4.56
N TYR A 154 -5.55 -9.77 4.78
CA TYR A 154 -5.64 -10.38 6.12
C TYR A 154 -4.34 -11.08 6.54
N GLN A 155 -3.58 -11.63 5.58
CA GLN A 155 -2.31 -12.31 5.83
C GLN A 155 -1.10 -11.38 5.70
N ALA A 156 -1.32 -10.06 5.59
CA ALA A 156 -0.25 -9.07 5.50
C ALA A 156 0.73 -9.22 6.66
N LYS A 157 2.02 -9.21 6.33
CA LYS A 157 3.09 -9.46 7.30
C LYS A 157 3.59 -8.14 7.89
N PRO A 158 3.81 -8.07 9.22
CA PRO A 158 4.43 -6.90 9.84
C PRO A 158 5.78 -6.60 9.19
N PHE A 159 5.96 -5.33 8.79
CA PHE A 159 7.26 -4.87 8.33
C PHE A 159 8.19 -4.67 9.51
N ARG A 160 9.38 -5.25 9.42
CA ARG A 160 10.47 -5.07 10.38
C ARG A 160 11.68 -4.54 9.65
N PRO A 161 12.18 -3.35 10.00
CA PRO A 161 13.45 -2.86 9.48
C PRO A 161 14.58 -3.83 9.79
N ASP A 162 15.58 -3.90 8.92
CA ASP A 162 16.77 -4.71 9.14
C ASP A 162 17.45 -4.33 10.47
N GLY A 163 17.84 -5.34 11.24
CA GLY A 163 18.47 -5.17 12.54
C GLY A 163 17.50 -5.09 13.73
N ILE A 164 16.19 -5.05 13.52
CA ILE A 164 15.19 -5.18 14.59
C ILE A 164 14.77 -6.65 14.72
N ILE A 165 15.17 -7.30 15.79
CA ILE A 165 14.84 -8.69 16.12
C ILE A 165 13.74 -8.66 17.19
N ASP A 166 12.68 -9.45 17.01
CA ASP A 166 11.66 -9.58 18.06
C ASP A 166 12.19 -10.35 19.28
N ALA A 167 11.55 -10.12 20.43
CA ALA A 167 11.97 -10.70 21.68
C ALA A 167 11.99 -12.24 21.65
N LYS A 168 11.10 -12.89 20.89
CA LYS A 168 11.06 -14.35 20.75
C LYS A 168 12.27 -14.85 19.97
N THR A 169 12.55 -14.25 18.82
CA THR A 169 13.73 -14.58 18.01
C THR A 169 15.03 -14.32 18.80
N LEU A 170 15.09 -13.22 19.55
CA LEU A 170 16.22 -12.94 20.43
C LEU A 170 16.37 -14.01 21.52
N LEU A 171 15.26 -14.42 22.14
CA LEU A 171 15.27 -15.48 23.13
C LEU A 171 15.77 -16.81 22.55
N ASP A 172 15.29 -17.19 21.36
CA ASP A 172 15.71 -18.39 20.66
C ASP A 172 17.22 -18.35 20.33
N LEU A 173 17.74 -17.20 19.89
CA LEU A 173 19.16 -16.98 19.62
C LEU A 173 20.03 -17.13 20.88
N VAL A 174 19.58 -16.61 22.01
CA VAL A 174 20.33 -16.64 23.29
C VAL A 174 20.23 -18.01 23.97
N THR A 175 19.13 -18.72 23.79
CA THR A 175 18.90 -20.04 24.42
C THR A 175 19.40 -21.20 23.58
N THR A 176 19.73 -21.01 22.30
CA THR A 176 20.31 -22.05 21.45
C THR A 176 21.75 -22.32 21.91
N PRO A 177 22.12 -23.53 22.33
CA PRO A 177 23.47 -23.87 22.75
C PRO A 177 24.45 -23.63 21.58
N ASN A 178 25.57 -22.97 21.85
CA ASN A 178 26.63 -22.87 20.86
C ASN A 178 27.12 -24.25 20.44
N PRO A 179 27.37 -24.53 19.16
CA PRO A 179 27.95 -25.80 18.75
C PRO A 179 29.31 -25.98 19.45
N PRO A 180 29.67 -27.21 19.86
CA PRO A 180 30.93 -27.47 20.56
C PRO A 180 32.09 -27.01 19.67
N CYS A 181 33.03 -26.26 20.26
CA CYS A 181 34.28 -25.91 19.60
C CYS A 181 35.04 -27.21 19.26
N ILE A 182 35.21 -27.47 17.96
CA ILE A 182 36.10 -28.54 17.48
C ILE A 182 37.51 -27.95 17.56
N HIS A 183 38.30 -28.55 18.50
CA HIS A 183 39.75 -28.31 18.63
C HIS A 183 40.50 -29.20 17.67
#